data_a066a5804e4131c6c15df73bf955dfa7
#
_entry.id   a066a5804e4131c6c15df73bf955dfa7
#
_cell.length_a   1.000
_cell.length_b   1.000
_cell.length_c   1.000
_cell.angle_alpha   90.00
_cell.angle_beta   90.00
_cell.angle_gamma   90.00
#
_symmetry.space_group_name_H-M   'P 1'
#
loop_
_entity.id
_entity.type
_entity.pdbx_description
1 polymer ?
#
loop_
_entity_poly.entity_id
_entity_poly.type
_entity_poly.pdbx_seq_one_letter_code
_entity_poly.pdbx_strand_id
1 'polypeptide(L)'
;MGQSKPLRATALIVEDDAMQREMLCVLLEESDYHVIQCESAEAAELVIDEVGGRLSLLMTDVNLAGRKSGVELAHIAKARNPRLDVVVTSGRPLSEQLPDGAKFWSKPWAALDVLREAEIAQGMVEKGMAGKGLVEKR
;
A
#
# COMPACT_ATOMS: atom_id res chain seq x y z
N MET A 1 16.84 -17.29 -24.00
CA MET A 1 16.64 -17.30 -23.50
C MET A 1 16.50 -17.32 -22.84
N GLY A 2 16.43 -17.09 -23.07
CA GLY A 2 16.09 -17.12 -22.20
C GLY A 2 15.57 -17.25 -20.98
N GLN A 3 15.98 -16.84 -20.22
CA GLN A 3 15.56 -16.75 -18.98
C GLN A 3 14.63 -15.67 -18.81
N SER A 4 13.41 -15.93 -18.46
CA SER A 4 12.46 -14.88 -18.19
C SER A 4 12.71 -14.31 -16.81
N LYS A 5 12.55 -13.02 -16.68
CA LYS A 5 12.61 -12.39 -15.39
C LYS A 5 11.33 -12.63 -14.64
N PRO A 6 11.41 -12.75 -13.32
CA PRO A 6 10.19 -12.82 -12.53
C PRO A 6 9.39 -11.53 -12.74
N LEU A 7 8.10 -11.64 -12.70
CA LEU A 7 7.25 -10.47 -12.76
C LEU A 7 7.47 -9.63 -11.51
N ARG A 8 7.59 -8.33 -11.69
CA ARG A 8 7.73 -7.44 -10.55
C ARG A 8 6.39 -7.31 -9.84
N ALA A 9 6.45 -7.19 -8.53
CA ALA A 9 5.27 -6.86 -7.76
C ALA A 9 4.79 -5.47 -8.14
N THR A 10 3.51 -5.23 -8.02
CA THR A 10 2.92 -3.94 -8.36
C THR A 10 2.34 -3.29 -7.13
N ALA A 11 2.66 -2.02 -6.92
CA ALA A 11 2.13 -1.23 -5.83
C ALA A 11 1.31 -0.07 -6.38
N LEU A 12 0.25 0.27 -5.66
CA LEU A 12 -0.56 1.43 -5.96
C LEU A 12 -0.39 2.43 -4.84
N ILE A 13 0.05 3.64 -5.18
CA ILE A 13 0.21 4.73 -4.22
C ILE A 13 -0.87 5.76 -4.49
N VAL A 14 -1.59 6.17 -3.44
CA VAL A 14 -2.64 7.16 -3.57
C VAL A 14 -2.36 8.27 -2.57
N GLU A 15 -1.95 9.42 -3.09
CA GLU A 15 -1.51 10.53 -2.27
C GLU A 15 -1.64 11.79 -3.12
N ASP A 16 -2.34 12.80 -2.62
CA ASP A 16 -2.52 14.02 -3.40
C ASP A 16 -1.34 15.00 -3.28
N ASP A 17 -0.49 14.82 -2.27
CA ASP A 17 0.72 15.63 -2.16
C ASP A 17 1.79 15.05 -3.07
N ALA A 18 2.19 15.82 -4.08
CA ALA A 18 3.09 15.32 -5.11
C ALA A 18 4.45 14.91 -4.56
N MET A 19 4.96 15.66 -3.59
CA MET A 19 6.27 15.35 -3.03
C MET A 19 6.24 14.04 -2.23
N GLN A 20 5.22 13.86 -1.41
CA GLN A 20 5.09 12.61 -0.65
C GLN A 20 4.87 11.43 -1.58
N ARG A 21 4.06 11.63 -2.62
CA ARG A 21 3.79 10.58 -3.60
C ARG A 21 5.07 10.16 -4.30
N GLU A 22 5.88 11.13 -4.70
CA GLU A 22 7.13 10.86 -5.39
C GLU A 22 8.11 10.12 -4.47
N MET A 23 8.16 10.51 -3.22
CA MET A 23 9.07 9.86 -2.26
C MET A 23 8.71 8.39 -2.08
N LEU A 24 7.42 8.10 -1.94
CA LEU A 24 6.98 6.71 -1.84
C LEU A 24 7.31 5.94 -3.11
N CYS A 25 7.13 6.58 -4.25
CA CYS A 25 7.41 5.94 -5.52
C CYS A 25 8.88 5.52 -5.61
N VAL A 26 9.79 6.43 -5.25
CA VAL A 26 11.21 6.13 -5.29
C VAL A 26 11.55 4.94 -4.39
N LEU A 27 11.03 4.94 -3.16
CA LEU A 27 11.32 3.87 -2.21
C LEU A 27 10.82 2.53 -2.72
N LEU A 28 9.62 2.51 -3.28
CA LEU A 28 9.07 1.26 -3.76
C LEU A 28 9.73 0.78 -5.03
N GLU A 29 10.13 1.70 -5.90
CA GLU A 29 10.87 1.32 -7.08
C GLU A 29 12.23 0.72 -6.71
N GLU A 30 12.85 1.25 -5.67
CA GLU A 30 14.10 0.68 -5.19
C GLU A 30 13.90 -0.71 -4.60
N SER A 31 12.69 -1.02 -4.19
CA SER A 31 12.35 -2.35 -3.71
C SER A 31 11.82 -3.24 -4.83
N ASP A 32 12.09 -2.84 -6.06
CA ASP A 32 11.79 -3.61 -7.26
C ASP A 32 10.29 -3.74 -7.55
N TYR A 33 9.52 -2.74 -7.18
CA TYR A 33 8.11 -2.67 -7.53
C TYR A 33 7.89 -1.91 -8.83
N HIS A 34 6.89 -2.35 -9.55
CA HIS A 34 6.26 -1.48 -10.55
C HIS A 34 5.25 -0.63 -9.80
N VAL A 35 5.32 0.68 -9.93
CA VAL A 35 4.50 1.59 -9.12
C VAL A 35 3.49 2.33 -9.97
N ILE A 36 2.23 2.31 -9.54
CA ILE A 36 1.18 3.11 -10.16
C ILE A 36 0.82 4.20 -9.17
N GLN A 37 0.74 5.43 -9.64
CA GLN A 37 0.49 6.59 -8.80
C GLN A 37 -0.85 7.22 -9.11
N CYS A 38 -1.60 7.55 -8.07
CA CYS A 38 -2.88 8.23 -8.21
C CYS A 38 -2.96 9.35 -7.18
N GLU A 39 -3.75 10.39 -7.50
CA GLU A 39 -3.94 11.52 -6.60
C GLU A 39 -5.23 11.45 -5.82
N SER A 40 -6.17 10.62 -6.24
CA SER A 40 -7.48 10.53 -5.62
C SER A 40 -7.93 9.08 -5.49
N ALA A 41 -8.87 8.86 -4.59
CA ALA A 41 -9.44 7.52 -4.44
C ALA A 41 -10.23 7.13 -5.69
N GLU A 42 -10.87 8.09 -6.34
CA GLU A 42 -11.63 7.81 -7.54
C GLU A 42 -10.73 7.29 -8.67
N ALA A 43 -9.58 7.91 -8.86
CA ALA A 43 -8.63 7.45 -9.86
C ALA A 43 -8.08 6.07 -9.49
N ALA A 44 -7.79 5.87 -8.20
CA ALA A 44 -7.27 4.60 -7.73
C ALA A 44 -8.29 3.48 -7.91
N GLU A 45 -9.56 3.80 -7.74
CA GLU A 45 -10.61 2.81 -7.90
C GLU A 45 -10.63 2.25 -9.33
N LEU A 46 -10.39 3.11 -10.31
CA LEU A 46 -10.30 2.65 -11.70
C LEU A 46 -9.14 1.68 -11.89
N VAL A 47 -8.02 1.97 -11.24
CA VAL A 47 -6.86 1.08 -11.31
C VAL A 47 -7.20 -0.26 -10.65
N ILE A 48 -7.86 -0.24 -9.50
CA ILE A 48 -8.23 -1.45 -8.80
C ILE A 48 -9.20 -2.28 -9.63
N ASP A 49 -10.11 -1.63 -10.36
CA ASP A 49 -11.03 -2.36 -11.23
C ASP A 49 -10.29 -3.10 -12.33
N GLU A 50 -9.22 -2.49 -12.83
CA GLU A 50 -8.45 -3.11 -13.91
C GLU A 50 -7.47 -4.17 -13.44
N VAL A 51 -6.71 -3.86 -12.38
CA VAL A 51 -5.59 -4.72 -12.01
C VAL A 51 -5.58 -5.11 -10.54
N GLY A 52 -6.67 -4.90 -9.81
CA GLY A 52 -6.67 -5.13 -8.36
C GLY A 52 -6.20 -6.50 -7.93
N GLY A 53 -6.54 -7.53 -8.70
CA GLY A 53 -6.13 -8.88 -8.37
C GLY A 53 -4.63 -9.12 -8.52
N ARG A 54 -3.93 -8.22 -9.20
CA ARG A 54 -2.48 -8.33 -9.40
C ARG A 54 -1.68 -7.37 -8.54
N LEU A 55 -2.36 -6.53 -7.77
CA LEU A 55 -1.66 -5.62 -6.87
C LEU A 55 -1.15 -6.38 -5.66
N SER A 56 0.04 -6.03 -5.20
CA SER A 56 0.62 -6.61 -4.00
C SER A 56 0.49 -5.66 -2.82
N LEU A 57 0.48 -4.37 -3.07
CA LEU A 57 0.51 -3.37 -2.01
C LEU A 57 -0.29 -2.15 -2.43
N LEU A 58 -1.08 -1.63 -1.50
CA LEU A 58 -1.75 -0.35 -1.64
C LEU A 58 -1.30 0.52 -0.47
N MET A 59 -0.76 1.70 -0.75
CA MET A 59 -0.47 2.69 0.28
C MET A 59 -1.28 3.93 -0.04
N THR A 60 -2.15 4.32 0.87
CA THR A 60 -3.03 5.46 0.65
C THR A 60 -3.08 6.37 1.87
N ASP A 61 -3.13 7.68 1.60
CA ASP A 61 -3.43 8.65 2.64
C ASP A 61 -4.93 8.58 2.93
N VAL A 62 -5.33 8.93 4.14
CA VAL A 62 -6.74 9.04 4.48
C VAL A 62 -7.36 10.23 3.77
N ASN A 63 -6.68 11.37 3.83
CA ASN A 63 -7.23 12.61 3.28
C ASN A 63 -6.76 12.78 1.84
N LEU A 64 -7.69 12.65 0.93
CA LEU A 64 -7.42 12.71 -0.49
C LEU A 64 -8.30 13.77 -1.14
N ALA A 65 -7.89 14.23 -2.31
CA ALA A 65 -8.73 15.07 -3.13
C ALA A 65 -9.92 14.25 -3.58
N GLY A 66 -11.04 14.90 -3.84
CA GLY A 66 -12.24 14.21 -4.30
C GLY A 66 -13.17 13.88 -3.17
N ARG A 67 -14.06 12.95 -3.39
CA ARG A 67 -15.14 12.64 -2.45
C ARG A 67 -14.83 11.50 -1.51
N LYS A 68 -14.05 10.53 -1.97
CA LYS A 68 -13.78 9.35 -1.16
C LYS A 68 -12.50 9.51 -0.38
N SER A 69 -12.48 8.96 0.82
CA SER A 69 -11.29 8.95 1.65
C SER A 69 -10.45 7.73 1.35
N GLY A 70 -9.23 7.72 1.88
CA GLY A 70 -8.38 6.55 1.78
C GLY A 70 -8.93 5.36 2.55
N VAL A 71 -9.73 5.60 3.58
CA VAL A 71 -10.35 4.50 4.33
C VAL A 71 -11.40 3.81 3.45
N GLU A 72 -12.23 4.61 2.77
CA GLU A 72 -13.20 4.03 1.86
C GLU A 72 -12.51 3.24 0.75
N LEU A 73 -11.43 3.78 0.24
CA LEU A 73 -10.64 3.10 -0.78
C LEU A 73 -10.08 1.77 -0.26
N ALA A 74 -9.62 1.76 0.99
CA ALA A 74 -9.08 0.55 1.59
C ALA A 74 -10.14 -0.55 1.64
N HIS A 75 -11.37 -0.20 1.99
CA HIS A 75 -12.45 -1.17 2.01
C HIS A 75 -12.73 -1.71 0.61
N ILE A 76 -12.77 -0.83 -0.37
CA ILE A 76 -13.00 -1.24 -1.76
C ILE A 76 -11.90 -2.19 -2.24
N ALA A 77 -10.66 -1.83 -1.94
CA ALA A 77 -9.52 -2.61 -2.39
C ALA A 77 -9.50 -4.00 -1.76
N LYS A 78 -9.76 -4.07 -0.46
CA LYS A 78 -9.75 -5.36 0.24
C LYS A 78 -10.93 -6.24 -0.19
N ALA A 79 -12.04 -5.63 -0.55
CA ALA A 79 -13.17 -6.40 -1.06
C ALA A 79 -12.82 -7.04 -2.41
N ARG A 80 -12.07 -6.30 -3.23
CA ARG A 80 -11.67 -6.81 -4.54
C ARG A 80 -10.55 -7.83 -4.44
N ASN A 81 -9.61 -7.63 -3.52
CA ASN A 81 -8.48 -8.52 -3.34
C ASN A 81 -8.17 -8.67 -1.85
N PRO A 82 -8.76 -9.69 -1.19
CA PRO A 82 -8.56 -9.84 0.26
C PRO A 82 -7.12 -10.08 0.67
N ARG A 83 -6.27 -10.50 -0.25
CA ARG A 83 -4.85 -10.76 0.06
C ARG A 83 -3.98 -9.54 -0.09
N LEU A 84 -4.53 -8.46 -0.61
CA LEU A 84 -3.78 -7.24 -0.83
C LEU A 84 -3.29 -6.68 0.51
N ASP A 85 -2.02 -6.29 0.54
CA ASP A 85 -1.47 -5.62 1.69
C ASP A 85 -1.84 -4.14 1.59
N VAL A 86 -2.51 -3.62 2.60
CA VAL A 86 -3.00 -2.24 2.58
C VAL A 86 -2.46 -1.47 3.76
N VAL A 87 -1.86 -0.32 3.48
CA VAL A 87 -1.38 0.60 4.51
C VAL A 87 -2.07 1.93 4.30
N VAL A 88 -2.70 2.43 5.35
CA VAL A 88 -3.39 3.71 5.33
C VAL A 88 -2.62 4.67 6.22
N THR A 89 -2.30 5.85 5.72
CA THR A 89 -1.48 6.81 6.47
C THR A 89 -2.27 8.08 6.73
N SER A 90 -1.97 8.76 7.84
CA SER A 90 -2.62 10.02 8.15
C SER A 90 -1.80 10.79 9.16
N GLY A 91 -1.86 12.11 9.08
CA GLY A 91 -1.28 12.97 10.10
C GLY A 91 -2.20 13.17 11.29
N ARG A 92 -3.41 12.62 11.26
CA ARG A 92 -4.39 12.74 12.31
C ARG A 92 -4.81 11.38 12.82
N PRO A 93 -5.36 11.30 14.03
CA PRO A 93 -5.88 10.01 14.50
C PRO A 93 -6.96 9.51 13.57
N LEU A 94 -7.03 8.21 13.45
CA LEU A 94 -8.01 7.56 12.58
C LEU A 94 -9.37 7.63 13.25
N SER A 95 -10.37 8.05 12.50
CA SER A 95 -11.73 8.15 13.02
C SER A 95 -12.69 7.12 12.43
N GLU A 96 -12.23 6.37 11.45
CA GLU A 96 -13.05 5.36 10.80
C GLU A 96 -12.39 4.00 10.94
N GLN A 97 -13.20 2.97 10.90
CA GLN A 97 -12.68 1.61 11.04
C GLN A 97 -12.09 1.12 9.72
N LEU A 98 -10.89 0.59 9.79
CA LEU A 98 -10.23 0.01 8.62
C LEU A 98 -10.75 -1.40 8.37
N PRO A 99 -10.64 -1.89 7.13
CA PRO A 99 -10.97 -3.27 6.88
C PRO A 99 -9.97 -4.20 7.56
N ASP A 100 -10.38 -5.42 7.81
CA ASP A 100 -9.52 -6.40 8.45
C ASP A 100 -8.22 -6.56 7.68
N GLY A 101 -7.13 -6.59 8.40
CA GLY A 101 -5.82 -6.78 7.81
C GLY A 101 -5.13 -5.52 7.31
N ALA A 102 -5.84 -4.42 7.22
CA ALA A 102 -5.21 -3.17 6.82
C ALA A 102 -4.45 -2.57 8.00
N LYS A 103 -3.35 -1.91 7.68
CA LYS A 103 -2.49 -1.29 8.69
C LYS A 103 -2.64 0.22 8.67
N PHE A 104 -2.46 0.84 9.81
CA PHE A 104 -2.49 2.29 9.93
C PHE A 104 -1.13 2.81 10.38
N TRP A 105 -0.61 3.79 9.64
CA TRP A 105 0.64 4.46 10.04
C TRP A 105 0.37 5.94 10.25
N SER A 106 0.83 6.46 11.38
CA SER A 106 0.81 7.90 11.61
C SER A 106 1.92 8.56 10.82
N LYS A 107 1.65 9.73 10.28
CA LYS A 107 2.70 10.53 9.65
C LYS A 107 3.45 11.30 10.73
N PRO A 108 4.75 11.50 10.57
CA PRO A 108 5.56 11.05 9.43
C PRO A 108 5.96 9.58 9.58
N TRP A 109 5.96 8.86 8.47
CA TRP A 109 6.45 7.48 8.48
C TRP A 109 7.94 7.50 8.11
N ALA A 110 8.64 6.44 8.48
CA ALA A 110 10.06 6.34 8.17
C ALA A 110 10.26 5.56 6.88
N ALA A 111 11.31 5.91 6.13
CA ALA A 111 11.64 5.19 4.91
C ALA A 111 11.82 3.70 5.17
N LEU A 112 12.41 3.35 6.31
CA LEU A 112 12.62 1.96 6.66
C LEU A 112 11.30 1.20 6.80
N ASP A 113 10.25 1.86 7.30
CA ASP A 113 8.95 1.23 7.41
C ASP A 113 8.42 0.86 6.03
N VAL A 114 8.60 1.75 5.05
CA VAL A 114 8.15 1.51 3.69
C VAL A 114 8.92 0.35 3.08
N LEU A 115 10.23 0.35 3.24
CA LEU A 115 11.07 -0.72 2.67
C LEU A 115 10.73 -2.07 3.28
N ARG A 116 10.44 -2.09 4.55
CA ARG A 116 10.07 -3.31 5.24
C ARG A 116 8.72 -3.83 4.79
N GLU A 117 7.76 -2.91 4.65
CA GLU A 117 6.44 -3.28 4.18
C GLU A 117 6.49 -3.80 2.74
N ALA A 118 7.37 -3.22 1.93
CA ALA A 118 7.56 -3.67 0.55
C ALA A 118 7.97 -5.14 0.51
N GLU A 119 8.84 -5.55 1.42
CA GLU A 119 9.27 -6.94 1.48
C GLU A 119 8.15 -7.86 1.94
N ILE A 120 7.39 -7.41 2.92
CA ILE A 120 6.27 -8.21 3.43
C ILE A 120 5.24 -8.42 2.33
N ALA A 121 4.91 -7.38 1.61
CA ALA A 121 3.88 -7.45 0.58
C ALA A 121 4.31 -8.31 -0.61
N GLN A 122 5.61 -8.42 -0.83
CA GLN A 122 6.13 -9.29 -1.88
C GLN A 122 6.21 -10.75 -1.46
N GLY A 123 5.94 -11.02 -0.19
CA GLY A 123 6.04 -12.38 0.31
C GLY A 123 7.45 -12.81 0.67
N MET A 124 8.38 -11.84 0.71
CA MET A 124 9.75 -12.16 1.09
C MET A 124 9.85 -12.48 2.58
N VAL A 125 8.92 -11.91 3.37
CA VAL A 125 8.78 -12.24 4.77
C VAL A 125 7.34 -12.70 4.94
N GLU A 126 7.17 -13.87 5.52
CA GLU A 126 5.84 -14.43 5.68
C GLU A 126 5.01 -13.56 6.60
N LYS A 127 3.82 -13.15 6.15
CA LYS A 127 3.04 -12.19 6.90
C LYS A 127 2.67 -12.79 8.24
N GLY A 128 2.22 -13.32 8.79
CA GLY A 128 1.93 -13.73 10.14
C GLY A 128 3.17 -13.98 10.95
N MET A 129 4.21 -14.48 10.32
CA MET A 129 5.42 -14.75 11.04
C MET A 129 6.21 -13.52 11.35
N ALA A 130 6.14 -12.53 10.48
CA ALA A 130 6.84 -11.28 10.75
C ALA A 130 6.39 -10.68 12.07
N GLY A 131 5.10 -10.70 12.33
CA GLY A 131 4.59 -10.17 13.58
C GLY A 131 4.90 -11.03 14.77
N LYS A 132 4.92 -12.34 14.59
CA LYS A 132 5.18 -13.22 15.69
C LYS A 132 6.65 -13.35 16.02
N GLY A 133 7.43 -13.48 15.01
CA GLY A 133 8.85 -13.73 15.23
C GLY A 133 9.58 -12.55 15.74
N LEU A 134 9.12 -11.45 15.47
CA LEU A 134 9.73 -10.25 15.89
C LEU A 134 9.11 -9.67 17.06
N VAL A 135 8.18 -9.81 17.06
CA VAL A 135 7.55 -9.20 17.90
C VAL A 135 6.85 -9.51 18.75
N GLU A 136 6.80 -10.04 18.34
CA GLU A 136 6.17 -10.46 18.81
C GLU A 136 6.24 -10.01 19.60
N LYS A 137 6.63 -9.58 19.64
CA LYS A 137 6.74 -9.27 20.12
C LYS A 137 6.49 -8.22 20.21
N ARG A 138 6.25 -7.63 19.97
CA ARG A 138 6.05 -6.79 19.90
C ARG A 138 5.40 -6.39 20.31
#